data_23554e43aa7807611df7ab0e6adc53ad
#
_entry.id   23554e43aa7807611df7ab0e6adc53ad
#
_cell.length_a   1.000
_cell.length_b   1.000
_cell.length_c   1.000
_cell.angle_alpha   90.00
_cell.angle_beta   90.00
_cell.angle_gamma   90.00
#
_symmetry.space_group_name_H-M   'P 1'
#
loop_
_entity.id
_entity.type
_entity.pdbx_description
1 polymer ?
#
loop_
_entity_poly.entity_id
_entity_poly.type
_entity_poly.pdbx_seq_one_letter_code
_entity_poly.pdbx_strand_id
1 'polypeptide(L)'
;MTGLSSENGSTEPDERAALLGDIARSNSGLRPRQQKQHWSHWPRRVAHLTWSTLVRDYVNVLLIFVPLGIVSGALHWDSTVIFTLNFLAIIPLASLLSFATEELAATMGQALGGLMNATFGNAVELIVSIIALKDNQIRVVQASMLGSILSNILLVLGCCFFVGGLKYSQQSFNSTVASTMSSLMTVSSASLIIPATLYASLSGSNDKEQRRDNILILSHGTAIILLVLYVMYLYFQLKSHAELFEAANDELNDTENQGGEVEEAEEEEHLLSPWAATVALIVVTVLVAICADYLVGSIDSIVTKTGMSRTFIGLVLIPIVGNAAEHVTAVVVAWKGKMDLAIGVAIGSSLQIALFVTPFLVILGWIMNVEMTLHFHIFETMAFFISGLVVTFLIQDGKSNYLEGGLCLGMYLILAIAFYIYPDDINEDALFNH
;
A
#
# COMPACT_ATOMS: atom_id res chain seq x y z
N MET A 1 34.74 80.62 1.15
CA MET A 1 34.92 81.24 2.47
C MET A 1 34.61 80.14 3.47
N THR A 2 35.65 79.59 4.02
CA THR A 2 36.00 79.56 5.46
C THR A 2 35.00 78.62 6.26
N GLY A 3 35.46 77.67 6.95
CA GLY A 3 36.74 77.43 7.61
C GLY A 3 36.77 76.01 8.21
N LEU A 4 37.99 75.65 8.40
CA LEU A 4 38.47 74.45 9.13
C LEU A 4 38.11 74.50 10.62
N SER A 5 37.86 73.35 11.25
CA SER A 5 38.51 73.07 12.52
C SER A 5 38.57 71.56 12.75
N SER A 6 39.78 71.13 12.94
CA SER A 6 40.23 69.83 13.41
C SER A 6 39.91 69.68 14.89
N GLU A 7 39.49 68.49 15.33
CA GLU A 7 39.80 68.08 16.68
C GLU A 7 40.18 66.60 16.71
N ASN A 8 41.33 66.37 17.28
CA ASN A 8 41.97 65.14 17.65
C ASN A 8 41.13 64.45 18.75
N GLY A 9 40.89 63.18 18.58
CA GLY A 9 40.40 62.29 19.63
C GLY A 9 41.23 61.01 19.61
N SER A 10 42.24 61.01 20.46
CA SER A 10 43.00 59.78 20.80
C SER A 10 42.12 58.81 21.45
N THR A 11 41.86 57.64 20.85
CA THR A 11 41.18 56.51 21.45
C THR A 11 42.11 55.34 21.58
N GLU A 12 42.42 55.06 22.75
CA GLU A 12 42.60 53.86 23.56
C GLU A 12 42.89 52.56 22.83
N PRO A 13 44.11 52.04 23.00
CA PRO A 13 44.51 50.71 22.58
C PRO A 13 44.04 49.60 23.54
N ASP A 14 43.46 49.93 24.70
CA ASP A 14 43.23 48.97 25.79
C ASP A 14 41.94 48.12 25.68
N GLU A 15 40.89 48.66 25.04
CA GLU A 15 39.62 47.91 24.96
C GLU A 15 39.65 46.73 23.98
N ARG A 16 40.43 46.83 22.91
CA ARG A 16 40.64 45.72 21.97
C ARG A 16 41.50 44.60 22.53
N ALA A 17 42.44 44.93 23.40
CA ALA A 17 43.27 43.93 24.07
C ALA A 17 42.50 43.14 25.14
N ALA A 18 41.55 43.79 25.82
CA ALA A 18 40.65 43.13 26.79
C ALA A 18 39.65 42.16 26.10
N LEU A 19 39.06 42.58 24.98
CA LEU A 19 38.14 41.73 24.20
C LEU A 19 38.83 40.47 23.58
N LEU A 20 40.05 40.59 23.11
CA LEU A 20 40.84 39.47 22.59
C LEU A 20 41.32 38.53 23.71
N GLY A 21 41.55 39.06 24.92
CA GLY A 21 41.90 38.28 26.10
C GLY A 21 40.76 37.41 26.60
N ASP A 22 39.51 37.93 26.54
CA ASP A 22 38.30 37.17 26.94
C ASP A 22 37.90 36.12 25.90
N ILE A 23 38.07 36.38 24.62
CA ILE A 23 37.86 35.40 23.55
C ILE A 23 38.87 34.24 23.65
N ALA A 24 40.14 34.56 24.01
CA ALA A 24 41.17 33.52 24.19
C ALA A 24 40.93 32.67 25.45
N ARG A 25 40.36 33.25 26.52
CA ARG A 25 39.99 32.50 27.73
C ARG A 25 38.72 31.66 27.55
N SER A 26 37.77 32.10 26.74
CA SER A 26 36.56 31.35 26.43
C SER A 26 36.84 30.07 25.58
N ASN A 27 37.88 30.13 24.73
CA ASN A 27 38.24 29.00 23.85
C ASN A 27 39.15 27.93 24.48
N SER A 28 39.71 28.17 25.66
CA SER A 28 40.61 27.19 26.31
C SER A 28 39.87 26.14 27.19
N GLY A 29 38.53 26.23 27.28
CA GLY A 29 37.72 25.32 28.10
C GLY A 29 36.97 24.22 27.35
N LEU A 30 36.95 24.26 25.99
CA LEU A 30 36.26 23.27 25.20
C LEU A 30 37.19 22.12 24.77
N ARG A 31 37.58 21.27 25.73
CA ARG A 31 37.98 19.91 25.38
C ARG A 31 36.72 19.23 24.79
N PRO A 32 36.77 18.60 23.60
CA PRO A 32 35.68 17.77 23.14
C PRO A 32 35.50 16.69 24.17
N ARG A 33 34.40 16.79 24.94
CA ARG A 33 33.94 15.73 25.83
C ARG A 33 33.60 14.57 24.90
N GLN A 34 34.56 13.65 24.71
CA GLN A 34 34.28 12.33 24.11
C GLN A 34 33.13 11.73 24.91
N GLN A 35 31.95 11.87 24.33
CA GLN A 35 30.74 11.24 24.80
C GLN A 35 30.97 9.73 24.61
N LYS A 36 31.52 9.08 25.66
CA LYS A 36 31.49 7.64 25.76
C LYS A 36 30.01 7.26 25.70
N GLN A 37 29.56 6.88 24.52
CA GLN A 37 28.26 6.29 24.33
C GLN A 37 28.17 5.07 25.26
N HIS A 38 27.43 5.24 26.34
CA HIS A 38 27.23 4.22 27.33
C HIS A 38 26.32 3.14 26.71
N TRP A 39 26.87 2.05 26.26
CA TRP A 39 26.19 0.87 25.71
C TRP A 39 25.08 0.33 26.65
N SER A 40 25.07 0.74 27.91
CA SER A 40 24.11 0.28 28.92
C SER A 40 22.67 0.86 28.72
N HIS A 41 22.50 1.93 27.93
CA HIS A 41 21.18 2.52 27.67
C HIS A 41 20.51 2.01 26.39
N TRP A 42 21.24 1.25 25.57
CA TRP A 42 20.75 0.73 24.31
C TRP A 42 19.51 -0.17 24.46
N PRO A 43 19.49 -1.17 25.38
CA PRO A 43 18.30 -2.02 25.54
C PRO A 43 17.06 -1.25 26.04
N ARG A 44 17.26 -0.23 26.89
CA ARG A 44 16.14 0.62 27.35
C ARG A 44 15.59 1.52 26.25
N ARG A 45 16.47 2.04 25.39
CA ARG A 45 16.09 2.87 24.26
C ARG A 45 15.36 2.04 23.19
N VAL A 46 15.86 0.84 22.89
CA VAL A 46 15.18 -0.11 22.01
C VAL A 46 13.82 -0.50 22.59
N ALA A 47 13.75 -0.87 23.87
CA ALA A 47 12.49 -1.22 24.51
C ALA A 47 11.48 -0.05 24.51
N HIS A 48 11.94 1.18 24.72
CA HIS A 48 11.08 2.36 24.68
C HIS A 48 10.57 2.64 23.25
N LEU A 49 11.45 2.56 22.25
CA LEU A 49 11.07 2.74 20.84
C LEU A 49 10.09 1.64 20.40
N THR A 50 10.41 0.37 20.73
CA THR A 50 9.49 -0.76 20.45
C THR A 50 8.14 -0.56 21.13
N TRP A 51 8.12 -0.16 22.39
CA TRP A 51 6.89 0.11 23.13
C TRP A 51 6.11 1.28 22.51
N SER A 52 6.78 2.37 22.17
CA SER A 52 6.17 3.53 21.51
C SER A 52 5.53 3.16 20.16
N THR A 53 6.25 2.36 19.35
CA THR A 53 5.73 1.85 18.07
C THR A 53 4.55 0.89 18.27
N LEU A 54 4.61 0.02 19.29
CA LEU A 54 3.53 -0.93 19.58
C LEU A 54 2.25 -0.28 20.11
N VAL A 55 2.36 0.84 20.84
CA VAL A 55 1.20 1.53 21.44
C VAL A 55 0.60 2.58 20.48
N ARG A 56 1.31 2.93 19.40
CA ARG A 56 0.89 3.96 18.44
C ARG A 56 -0.47 3.66 17.79
N ASP A 57 -0.70 2.41 17.37
CA ASP A 57 -1.92 2.00 16.68
C ASP A 57 -2.72 0.99 17.49
N TYR A 58 -4.03 1.19 17.56
CA TYR A 58 -4.95 0.24 18.21
C TYR A 58 -4.88 -1.17 17.58
N VAL A 59 -4.54 -1.26 16.31
CA VAL A 59 -4.36 -2.51 15.55
C VAL A 59 -3.24 -3.38 16.15
N ASN A 60 -2.24 -2.76 16.77
CA ASN A 60 -1.11 -3.47 17.37
C ASN A 60 -1.47 -4.34 18.59
N VAL A 61 -2.66 -4.18 19.16
CA VAL A 61 -3.20 -5.12 20.17
C VAL A 61 -3.30 -6.54 19.59
N LEU A 62 -3.51 -6.67 18.28
CA LEU A 62 -3.57 -7.96 17.59
C LEU A 62 -2.21 -8.65 17.45
N LEU A 63 -1.09 -8.01 17.78
CA LEU A 63 0.25 -8.63 17.74
C LEU A 63 0.37 -9.88 18.62
N ILE A 64 -0.53 -10.03 19.61
CA ILE A 64 -0.62 -11.27 20.40
C ILE A 64 -0.90 -12.50 19.53
N PHE A 65 -1.57 -12.32 18.39
CA PHE A 65 -1.86 -13.42 17.46
C PHE A 65 -0.65 -13.86 16.64
N VAL A 66 0.41 -13.06 16.55
CA VAL A 66 1.64 -13.44 15.82
C VAL A 66 2.32 -14.66 16.46
N PRO A 67 2.74 -14.63 17.74
CA PRO A 67 3.30 -15.81 18.36
C PRO A 67 2.31 -16.98 18.44
N LEU A 68 1.02 -16.72 18.67
CA LEU A 68 0.00 -17.76 18.69
C LEU A 68 -0.21 -18.40 17.31
N GLY A 69 -0.21 -17.62 16.23
CA GLY A 69 -0.30 -18.12 14.86
C GLY A 69 0.89 -19.00 14.50
N ILE A 70 2.11 -18.55 14.79
CA ILE A 70 3.34 -19.32 14.54
C ILE A 70 3.34 -20.62 15.35
N VAL A 71 3.00 -20.57 16.64
CA VAL A 71 2.93 -21.77 17.50
C VAL A 71 1.87 -22.73 17.01
N SER A 72 0.68 -22.25 16.63
CA SER A 72 -0.39 -23.10 16.10
C SER A 72 0.01 -23.84 14.82
N GLY A 73 0.73 -23.14 13.93
CA GLY A 73 1.28 -23.75 12.71
C GLY A 73 2.36 -24.78 13.01
N ALA A 74 3.33 -24.44 13.86
CA ALA A 74 4.43 -25.32 14.25
C ALA A 74 3.98 -26.58 15.00
N LEU A 75 2.91 -26.48 15.80
CA LEU A 75 2.32 -27.61 16.52
C LEU A 75 1.22 -28.34 15.73
N HIS A 76 0.97 -27.95 14.48
CA HIS A 76 -0.02 -28.58 13.59
C HIS A 76 -1.42 -28.66 14.24
N TRP A 77 -1.90 -27.54 14.79
CA TRP A 77 -3.23 -27.45 15.34
C TRP A 77 -4.30 -27.63 14.24
N ASP A 78 -5.59 -27.56 14.61
CA ASP A 78 -6.66 -27.60 13.62
C ASP A 78 -6.49 -26.48 12.57
N SER A 79 -6.68 -26.82 11.30
CA SER A 79 -6.45 -25.90 10.17
C SER A 79 -7.30 -24.61 10.26
N THR A 80 -8.51 -24.70 10.86
CA THR A 80 -9.35 -23.52 11.08
C THR A 80 -8.71 -22.57 12.09
N VAL A 81 -8.09 -23.12 13.14
CA VAL A 81 -7.37 -22.33 14.15
C VAL A 81 -6.11 -21.71 13.55
N ILE A 82 -5.32 -22.49 12.79
CA ILE A 82 -4.12 -22.00 12.09
C ILE A 82 -4.49 -20.86 11.15
N PHE A 83 -5.50 -21.03 10.31
CA PHE A 83 -5.98 -20.00 9.40
C PHE A 83 -6.38 -18.74 10.16
N THR A 84 -7.26 -18.85 11.15
CA THR A 84 -7.82 -17.71 11.87
C THR A 84 -6.74 -16.93 12.64
N LEU A 85 -5.82 -17.63 13.33
CA LEU A 85 -4.77 -16.97 14.10
C LEU A 85 -3.76 -16.26 13.19
N ASN A 86 -3.35 -16.90 12.08
CA ASN A 86 -2.43 -16.26 11.12
C ASN A 86 -3.10 -15.15 10.32
N PHE A 87 -4.39 -15.30 10.00
CA PHE A 87 -5.20 -14.23 9.42
C PHE A 87 -5.20 -12.98 10.31
N LEU A 88 -5.47 -13.12 11.60
CA LEU A 88 -5.44 -12.01 12.56
C LEU A 88 -4.02 -11.48 12.82
N ALA A 89 -3.00 -12.33 12.72
CA ALA A 89 -1.60 -11.94 12.91
C ALA A 89 -1.06 -11.05 11.77
N ILE A 90 -1.49 -11.28 10.54
CA ILE A 90 -1.01 -10.50 9.37
C ILE A 90 -1.49 -9.05 9.46
N ILE A 91 -2.67 -8.77 10.03
CA ILE A 91 -3.22 -7.41 10.13
C ILE A 91 -2.24 -6.41 10.81
N PRO A 92 -1.78 -6.65 12.05
CA PRO A 92 -0.82 -5.74 12.68
C PRO A 92 0.58 -5.80 12.05
N LEU A 93 0.96 -6.94 11.48
CA LEU A 93 2.22 -7.04 10.74
C LEU A 93 2.20 -6.20 9.46
N ALA A 94 1.08 -6.10 8.77
CA ALA A 94 0.90 -5.22 7.62
C ALA A 94 1.06 -3.74 8.02
N SER A 95 0.47 -3.31 9.15
CA SER A 95 0.63 -1.96 9.68
C SER A 95 2.10 -1.65 10.05
N LEU A 96 2.78 -2.58 10.71
CA LEU A 96 4.20 -2.42 11.05
C LEU A 96 5.10 -2.40 9.80
N LEU A 97 4.76 -3.17 8.77
CA LEU A 97 5.49 -3.21 7.51
C LEU A 97 5.37 -1.87 6.76
N SER A 98 4.15 -1.33 6.68
CA SER A 98 3.88 -0.01 6.11
C SER A 98 4.66 1.07 6.84
N PHE A 99 4.57 1.11 8.17
CA PHE A 99 5.30 2.06 9.00
C PHE A 99 6.82 1.97 8.79
N ALA A 100 7.41 0.77 8.82
CA ALA A 100 8.85 0.61 8.61
C ALA A 100 9.28 1.03 7.19
N THR A 101 8.41 0.82 6.20
CA THR A 101 8.63 1.25 4.81
C THR A 101 8.59 2.77 4.69
N GLU A 102 7.61 3.43 5.29
CA GLU A 102 7.47 4.90 5.30
C GLU A 102 8.66 5.58 5.97
N GLU A 103 9.07 5.12 7.16
CA GLU A 103 10.24 5.62 7.87
C GLU A 103 11.54 5.47 7.05
N LEU A 104 11.70 4.36 6.35
CA LEU A 104 12.88 4.16 5.50
C LEU A 104 12.80 4.99 4.22
N ALA A 105 11.64 5.07 3.57
CA ALA A 105 11.39 5.83 2.36
C ALA A 105 11.67 7.32 2.55
N ALA A 106 11.27 7.89 3.68
CA ALA A 106 11.50 9.29 4.01
C ALA A 106 13.00 9.66 4.09
N THR A 107 13.87 8.68 4.41
CA THR A 107 15.34 8.91 4.44
C THR A 107 16.00 8.82 3.07
N MET A 108 15.31 8.30 2.05
CA MET A 108 15.89 8.05 0.72
C MET A 108 15.65 9.18 -0.30
N GLY A 109 14.91 10.20 0.10
CA GLY A 109 14.49 11.30 -0.77
C GLY A 109 13.32 10.91 -1.70
N GLN A 110 12.71 11.91 -2.32
CA GLN A 110 11.41 11.81 -2.98
C GLN A 110 11.29 10.68 -4.03
N ALA A 111 12.24 10.57 -4.95
CA ALA A 111 12.14 9.59 -6.04
C ALA A 111 12.37 8.15 -5.55
N LEU A 112 13.40 7.91 -4.73
CA LEU A 112 13.69 6.58 -4.20
C LEU A 112 12.69 6.18 -3.12
N GLY A 113 12.27 7.12 -2.27
CA GLY A 113 11.25 6.91 -1.27
C GLY A 113 9.91 6.57 -1.89
N GLY A 114 9.50 7.29 -2.94
CA GLY A 114 8.30 6.98 -3.70
C GLY A 114 8.34 5.60 -4.36
N LEU A 115 9.47 5.21 -4.95
CA LEU A 115 9.65 3.87 -5.51
C LEU A 115 9.59 2.79 -4.41
N MET A 116 10.14 3.08 -3.24
CA MET A 116 10.12 2.18 -2.10
C MET A 116 8.70 1.97 -1.58
N ASN A 117 7.95 3.05 -1.38
CA ASN A 117 6.54 2.97 -1.00
C ASN A 117 5.70 2.23 -2.04
N ALA A 118 5.93 2.50 -3.32
CA ALA A 118 5.24 1.80 -4.41
C ALA A 118 5.52 0.29 -4.45
N THR A 119 6.69 -0.15 -4.00
CA THR A 119 7.07 -1.57 -4.00
C THR A 119 6.66 -2.26 -2.71
N PHE A 120 6.98 -1.67 -1.57
CA PHE A 120 6.78 -2.28 -0.25
C PHE A 120 5.41 -1.94 0.37
N GLY A 121 4.68 -0.96 -0.17
CA GLY A 121 3.30 -0.70 0.23
C GLY A 121 2.41 -1.93 0.03
N ASN A 122 2.61 -2.67 -1.07
CA ASN A 122 1.89 -3.92 -1.36
C ASN A 122 2.72 -5.18 -1.02
N ALA A 123 3.66 -5.09 -0.06
CA ALA A 123 4.56 -6.20 0.24
C ALA A 123 3.83 -7.42 0.83
N VAL A 124 2.78 -7.21 1.61
CA VAL A 124 1.98 -8.32 2.19
C VAL A 124 1.31 -9.11 1.07
N GLU A 125 0.64 -8.43 0.14
CA GLU A 125 0.00 -9.05 -1.03
C GLU A 125 1.02 -9.81 -1.87
N LEU A 126 2.19 -9.20 -2.07
CA LEU A 126 3.27 -9.81 -2.83
C LEU A 126 3.78 -11.07 -2.14
N ILE A 127 4.04 -11.03 -0.83
CA ILE A 127 4.54 -12.17 -0.06
C ILE A 127 3.54 -13.31 -0.04
N VAL A 128 2.26 -13.03 0.28
CA VAL A 128 1.19 -14.04 0.29
C VAL A 128 1.05 -14.67 -1.08
N SER A 129 1.09 -13.87 -2.14
CA SER A 129 0.95 -14.37 -3.53
C SER A 129 2.16 -15.18 -3.99
N ILE A 130 3.39 -14.82 -3.61
CA ILE A 130 4.59 -15.61 -3.92
C ILE A 130 4.52 -16.97 -3.24
N ILE A 131 4.07 -17.03 -1.99
CA ILE A 131 3.90 -18.29 -1.25
C ILE A 131 2.81 -19.14 -1.91
N ALA A 132 1.65 -18.56 -2.21
CA ALA A 132 0.58 -19.28 -2.89
C ALA A 132 1.00 -19.76 -4.30
N LEU A 133 1.80 -18.97 -5.02
CA LEU A 133 2.35 -19.36 -6.32
C LEU A 133 3.32 -20.54 -6.19
N LYS A 134 4.21 -20.52 -5.19
CA LYS A 134 5.12 -21.63 -4.87
C LYS A 134 4.36 -22.92 -4.55
N ASP A 135 3.23 -22.81 -3.86
CA ASP A 135 2.37 -23.95 -3.52
C ASP A 135 1.40 -24.33 -4.65
N ASN A 136 1.62 -23.78 -5.86
CA ASN A 136 0.79 -24.01 -7.07
C ASN A 136 -0.69 -23.65 -6.88
N GLN A 137 -0.99 -22.73 -5.96
CA GLN A 137 -2.33 -22.24 -5.69
C GLN A 137 -2.69 -21.05 -6.61
N ILE A 138 -2.59 -21.25 -7.93
CA ILE A 138 -2.74 -20.18 -8.93
C ILE A 138 -4.07 -19.45 -8.79
N ARG A 139 -5.16 -20.17 -8.53
CA ARG A 139 -6.49 -19.57 -8.33
C ARG A 139 -6.55 -18.61 -7.15
N VAL A 140 -5.89 -18.96 -6.03
CA VAL A 140 -5.79 -18.07 -4.85
C VAL A 140 -5.01 -16.81 -5.22
N VAL A 141 -3.89 -16.94 -5.97
CA VAL A 141 -3.10 -15.78 -6.43
C VAL A 141 -3.95 -14.86 -7.31
N GLN A 142 -4.59 -15.40 -8.35
CA GLN A 142 -5.45 -14.61 -9.24
C GLN A 142 -6.57 -13.93 -8.47
N ALA A 143 -7.31 -14.68 -7.65
CA ALA A 143 -8.39 -14.15 -6.86
C ALA A 143 -7.93 -13.07 -5.87
N SER A 144 -6.78 -13.23 -5.20
CA SER A 144 -6.27 -12.23 -4.25
C SER A 144 -5.84 -10.93 -4.94
N MET A 145 -5.21 -11.00 -6.11
CA MET A 145 -4.86 -9.79 -6.87
C MET A 145 -6.10 -9.00 -7.28
N LEU A 146 -7.08 -9.69 -7.86
CA LEU A 146 -8.33 -9.04 -8.27
C LEU A 146 -9.11 -8.51 -7.05
N GLY A 147 -9.13 -9.30 -5.98
CA GLY A 147 -9.78 -8.92 -4.73
C GLY A 147 -9.16 -7.70 -4.06
N SER A 148 -7.82 -7.58 -4.05
CA SER A 148 -7.14 -6.41 -3.52
C SER A 148 -7.48 -5.14 -4.31
N ILE A 149 -7.55 -5.24 -5.65
CA ILE A 149 -8.00 -4.12 -6.47
C ILE A 149 -9.45 -3.75 -6.14
N LEU A 150 -10.37 -4.73 -6.13
CA LEU A 150 -11.80 -4.50 -5.85
C LEU A 150 -12.02 -3.95 -4.43
N SER A 151 -11.29 -4.46 -3.44
CA SER A 151 -11.32 -3.97 -2.07
C SER A 151 -10.91 -2.50 -2.02
N ASN A 152 -9.81 -2.13 -2.65
CA ASN A 152 -9.31 -0.76 -2.62
C ASN A 152 -10.25 0.23 -3.34
N ILE A 153 -10.75 -0.11 -4.52
CA ILE A 153 -11.62 0.81 -5.29
C ILE A 153 -13.07 0.87 -4.80
N LEU A 154 -13.58 -0.17 -4.15
CA LEU A 154 -14.97 -0.21 -3.68
C LEU A 154 -15.08 -0.10 -2.16
N LEU A 155 -14.33 -0.92 -1.40
CA LEU A 155 -14.44 -0.96 0.05
C LEU A 155 -13.69 0.21 0.70
N VAL A 156 -12.39 0.40 0.39
CA VAL A 156 -11.57 1.48 0.98
C VAL A 156 -12.10 2.84 0.54
N LEU A 157 -12.19 3.07 -0.76
CA LEU A 157 -12.69 4.34 -1.31
C LEU A 157 -14.12 4.61 -0.86
N GLY A 158 -14.97 3.58 -0.83
CA GLY A 158 -16.33 3.66 -0.32
C GLY A 158 -16.39 4.07 1.16
N CYS A 159 -15.53 3.48 2.00
CA CYS A 159 -15.38 3.89 3.41
C CYS A 159 -14.91 5.34 3.52
N CYS A 160 -13.94 5.77 2.71
CA CYS A 160 -13.44 7.14 2.71
C CYS A 160 -14.55 8.15 2.37
N PHE A 161 -15.29 7.92 1.30
CA PHE A 161 -16.40 8.78 0.87
C PHE A 161 -17.53 8.78 1.90
N PHE A 162 -17.87 7.60 2.45
CA PHE A 162 -18.92 7.47 3.45
C PHE A 162 -18.56 8.18 4.75
N VAL A 163 -17.43 7.86 5.34
CA VAL A 163 -16.98 8.41 6.62
C VAL A 163 -16.66 9.91 6.49
N GLY A 164 -15.97 10.30 5.43
CA GLY A 164 -15.71 11.71 5.13
C GLY A 164 -16.99 12.51 4.91
N GLY A 165 -17.95 11.93 4.19
CA GLY A 165 -19.27 12.54 3.91
C GLY A 165 -20.20 12.62 5.11
N LEU A 166 -19.97 11.84 6.19
CA LEU A 166 -20.67 12.02 7.47
C LEU A 166 -20.23 13.28 8.21
N LYS A 167 -18.97 13.68 8.04
CA LYS A 167 -18.41 14.89 8.70
C LYS A 167 -18.57 16.13 7.84
N TYR A 168 -18.38 16.03 6.55
CA TYR A 168 -18.45 17.11 5.57
C TYR A 168 -19.57 16.81 4.56
N SER A 169 -20.43 17.78 4.30
CA SER A 169 -21.54 17.59 3.32
C SER A 169 -21.05 17.23 1.92
N GLN A 170 -19.87 17.73 1.55
CA GLN A 170 -19.19 17.46 0.28
C GLN A 170 -17.69 17.71 0.48
N GLN A 171 -16.85 16.86 -0.06
CA GLN A 171 -15.40 17.04 -0.11
C GLN A 171 -14.97 17.15 -1.58
N SER A 172 -14.09 18.11 -1.86
CA SER A 172 -13.51 18.29 -3.19
C SER A 172 -12.13 17.66 -3.24
N PHE A 173 -11.74 17.20 -4.43
CA PHE A 173 -10.41 16.66 -4.72
C PHE A 173 -9.96 17.00 -6.15
N ASN A 174 -8.67 16.83 -6.43
CA ASN A 174 -8.08 17.16 -7.73
C ASN A 174 -8.61 16.22 -8.84
N SER A 175 -9.55 16.73 -9.63
CA SER A 175 -10.17 15.96 -10.71
C SER A 175 -9.18 15.54 -11.81
N THR A 176 -8.08 16.30 -12.02
CA THR A 176 -7.07 15.97 -13.03
C THR A 176 -6.27 14.73 -12.62
N VAL A 177 -5.84 14.66 -11.36
CA VAL A 177 -5.13 13.49 -10.81
C VAL A 177 -6.06 12.27 -10.82
N ALA A 178 -7.29 12.42 -10.31
CA ALA A 178 -8.30 11.37 -10.29
C ALA A 178 -8.62 10.84 -11.70
N SER A 179 -8.77 11.71 -12.70
CA SER A 179 -9.00 11.33 -14.09
C SER A 179 -7.83 10.58 -14.70
N THR A 180 -6.59 10.98 -14.41
CA THR A 180 -5.39 10.27 -14.88
C THR A 180 -5.32 8.86 -14.30
N MET A 181 -5.51 8.73 -12.99
CA MET A 181 -5.54 7.43 -12.30
C MET A 181 -6.67 6.53 -12.82
N SER A 182 -7.85 7.09 -13.07
CA SER A 182 -9.00 6.38 -13.64
C SER A 182 -8.73 5.87 -15.05
N SER A 183 -8.04 6.66 -15.88
CA SER A 183 -7.66 6.25 -17.24
C SER A 183 -6.69 5.05 -17.20
N LEU A 184 -5.70 5.07 -16.30
CA LEU A 184 -4.78 3.95 -16.08
C LEU A 184 -5.52 2.70 -15.58
N MET A 185 -6.48 2.86 -14.66
CA MET A 185 -7.30 1.76 -14.18
C MET A 185 -8.15 1.16 -15.30
N THR A 186 -8.69 1.97 -16.19
CA THR A 186 -9.44 1.50 -17.36
C THR A 186 -8.56 0.68 -18.30
N VAL A 187 -7.33 1.12 -18.59
CA VAL A 187 -6.37 0.36 -19.40
C VAL A 187 -5.99 -0.95 -18.73
N SER A 188 -5.74 -0.94 -17.41
CA SER A 188 -5.47 -2.17 -16.65
C SER A 188 -6.64 -3.15 -16.72
N SER A 189 -7.87 -2.66 -16.57
CA SER A 189 -9.07 -3.50 -16.66
C SER A 189 -9.21 -4.13 -18.04
N ALA A 190 -8.99 -3.35 -19.11
CA ALA A 190 -9.00 -3.85 -20.49
C ALA A 190 -7.94 -4.94 -20.70
N SER A 191 -6.76 -4.78 -20.12
CA SER A 191 -5.66 -5.75 -20.23
C SER A 191 -5.99 -7.11 -19.59
N LEU A 192 -6.86 -7.17 -18.60
CA LEU A 192 -7.33 -8.42 -17.99
C LEU A 192 -8.55 -8.99 -18.74
N ILE A 193 -9.38 -8.15 -19.36
CA ILE A 193 -10.55 -8.58 -20.13
C ILE A 193 -10.11 -9.27 -21.44
N ILE A 194 -9.07 -8.77 -22.10
CA ILE A 194 -8.61 -9.30 -23.39
C ILE A 194 -8.22 -10.78 -23.32
N PRO A 195 -7.40 -11.28 -22.37
CA PRO A 195 -7.12 -12.69 -22.23
C PRO A 195 -8.37 -13.54 -21.95
N ALA A 196 -9.29 -13.08 -21.12
CA ALA A 196 -10.52 -13.79 -20.82
C ALA A 196 -11.44 -13.91 -22.04
N THR A 197 -11.61 -12.83 -22.82
CA THR A 197 -12.44 -12.85 -24.04
C THR A 197 -11.79 -13.68 -25.15
N LEU A 198 -10.46 -13.65 -25.28
CA LEU A 198 -9.75 -14.52 -26.24
C LEU A 198 -9.95 -16.00 -25.88
N TYR A 199 -9.81 -16.35 -24.59
CA TYR A 199 -10.08 -17.73 -24.12
C TYR A 199 -11.48 -18.17 -24.49
N ALA A 200 -12.49 -17.33 -24.21
CA ALA A 200 -13.88 -17.61 -24.55
C ALA A 200 -14.08 -17.79 -26.07
N SER A 201 -13.43 -16.98 -26.91
CA SER A 201 -13.53 -17.10 -28.37
C SER A 201 -12.84 -18.35 -28.95
N LEU A 202 -11.83 -18.87 -28.27
CA LEU A 202 -11.10 -20.09 -28.66
C LEU A 202 -11.75 -21.37 -28.10
N SER A 203 -12.82 -21.28 -27.31
CA SER A 203 -13.49 -22.44 -26.68
C SER A 203 -14.06 -23.44 -27.67
N GLY A 204 -14.28 -23.06 -28.92
CA GLY A 204 -14.70 -23.95 -30.01
C GLY A 204 -13.55 -24.77 -30.67
N SER A 205 -12.28 -24.52 -30.32
CA SER A 205 -11.18 -25.29 -30.91
C SER A 205 -10.94 -26.60 -30.13
N ASN A 206 -10.78 -27.71 -30.86
CA ASN A 206 -10.57 -29.03 -30.27
C ASN A 206 -9.19 -29.22 -29.62
N ASP A 207 -8.26 -28.30 -29.83
CA ASP A 207 -6.88 -28.39 -29.31
C ASP A 207 -6.73 -27.58 -28.02
N LYS A 208 -6.85 -28.27 -26.89
CA LYS A 208 -6.72 -27.68 -25.56
C LYS A 208 -5.29 -27.21 -25.24
N GLU A 209 -4.27 -27.91 -25.74
CA GLU A 209 -2.86 -27.54 -25.49
C GLU A 209 -2.54 -26.25 -26.23
N GLN A 210 -2.89 -26.15 -27.52
CA GLN A 210 -2.65 -24.93 -28.30
C GLN A 210 -3.39 -23.71 -27.70
N ARG A 211 -4.60 -23.89 -27.18
CA ARG A 211 -5.34 -22.82 -26.49
C ARG A 211 -4.59 -22.34 -25.24
N ARG A 212 -4.12 -23.27 -24.41
CA ARG A 212 -3.34 -22.98 -23.21
C ARG A 212 -2.05 -22.22 -23.53
N ASP A 213 -1.29 -22.68 -24.53
CA ASP A 213 -0.06 -22.03 -24.97
C ASP A 213 -0.31 -20.60 -25.48
N ASN A 214 -1.37 -20.39 -26.26
CA ASN A 214 -1.74 -19.07 -26.74
C ASN A 214 -2.08 -18.09 -25.58
N ILE A 215 -2.79 -18.56 -24.54
CA ILE A 215 -3.11 -17.75 -23.36
C ILE A 215 -1.85 -17.44 -22.55
N LEU A 216 -0.93 -18.38 -22.40
CA LEU A 216 0.35 -18.14 -21.74
C LEU A 216 1.18 -17.08 -22.47
N ILE A 217 1.31 -17.20 -23.80
CA ILE A 217 2.05 -16.23 -24.63
C ILE A 217 1.41 -14.83 -24.49
N LEU A 218 0.07 -14.74 -24.60
CA LEU A 218 -0.64 -13.48 -24.43
C LEU A 218 -0.43 -12.90 -23.02
N SER A 219 -0.51 -13.73 -21.98
CA SER A 219 -0.32 -13.31 -20.60
C SER A 219 1.09 -12.78 -20.34
N HIS A 220 2.12 -13.46 -20.85
CA HIS A 220 3.51 -13.01 -20.74
C HIS A 220 3.74 -11.68 -21.48
N GLY A 221 3.24 -11.58 -22.73
CA GLY A 221 3.34 -10.34 -23.51
C GLY A 221 2.62 -9.16 -22.84
N THR A 222 1.39 -9.40 -22.36
CA THR A 222 0.62 -8.39 -21.63
C THR A 222 1.31 -7.97 -20.34
N ALA A 223 1.86 -8.92 -19.58
CA ALA A 223 2.59 -8.63 -18.34
C ALA A 223 3.79 -7.71 -18.56
N ILE A 224 4.57 -7.95 -19.63
CA ILE A 224 5.70 -7.08 -19.99
C ILE A 224 5.22 -5.67 -20.35
N ILE A 225 4.14 -5.56 -21.13
CA ILE A 225 3.56 -4.25 -21.50
C ILE A 225 3.08 -3.50 -20.27
N LEU A 226 2.37 -4.16 -19.35
CA LEU A 226 1.90 -3.54 -18.11
C LEU A 226 3.05 -3.05 -17.22
N LEU A 227 4.14 -3.80 -17.10
CA LEU A 227 5.33 -3.35 -16.37
C LEU A 227 5.98 -2.12 -17.02
N VAL A 228 6.03 -2.05 -18.35
CA VAL A 228 6.52 -0.85 -19.04
C VAL A 228 5.60 0.35 -18.76
N LEU A 229 4.29 0.17 -18.81
CA LEU A 229 3.32 1.20 -18.47
C LEU A 229 3.46 1.65 -17.01
N TYR A 230 3.74 0.71 -16.09
CA TYR A 230 4.01 1.04 -14.69
C TYR A 230 5.26 1.91 -14.52
N VAL A 231 6.35 1.58 -15.19
CA VAL A 231 7.57 2.42 -15.16
C VAL A 231 7.29 3.81 -15.74
N MET A 232 6.52 3.90 -16.84
CA MET A 232 6.08 5.19 -17.37
C MET A 232 5.21 5.97 -16.38
N TYR A 233 4.30 5.31 -15.70
CA TYR A 233 3.47 5.92 -14.65
C TYR A 233 4.30 6.45 -13.48
N LEU A 234 5.26 5.67 -12.98
CA LEU A 234 6.17 6.12 -11.93
C LEU A 234 7.01 7.33 -12.37
N TYR A 235 7.52 7.31 -13.60
CA TYR A 235 8.25 8.47 -14.14
C TYR A 235 7.35 9.70 -14.25
N PHE A 236 6.10 9.51 -14.66
CA PHE A 236 5.10 10.58 -14.74
C PHE A 236 4.82 11.16 -13.36
N GLN A 237 4.51 10.32 -12.38
CA GLN A 237 4.15 10.73 -11.02
C GLN A 237 5.31 11.35 -10.25
N LEU A 238 6.51 10.73 -10.31
CA LEU A 238 7.62 11.13 -9.44
C LEU A 238 8.56 12.16 -10.06
N LYS A 239 8.46 12.41 -11.39
CA LYS A 239 9.43 13.29 -12.04
C LYS A 239 8.82 14.30 -13.02
N SER A 240 8.06 13.87 -14.02
CA SER A 240 7.62 14.78 -15.09
C SER A 240 6.43 15.65 -14.70
N HIS A 241 5.57 15.18 -13.80
CA HIS A 241 4.36 15.86 -13.34
C HIS A 241 4.22 15.78 -11.80
N ALA A 242 5.35 15.77 -11.10
CA ALA A 242 5.38 15.71 -9.62
C ALA A 242 4.55 16.83 -9.00
N GLU A 243 4.63 18.05 -9.58
CA GLU A 243 3.86 19.22 -9.12
C GLU A 243 2.33 18.99 -9.07
N LEU A 244 1.77 18.17 -9.97
CA LEU A 244 0.32 17.85 -9.94
C LEU A 244 -0.06 17.01 -8.72
N PHE A 245 0.86 16.18 -8.23
CA PHE A 245 0.66 15.32 -7.07
C PHE A 245 1.11 16.00 -5.77
N GLU A 246 2.07 16.93 -5.83
CA GLU A 246 2.50 17.77 -4.71
C GLU A 246 1.51 18.89 -4.42
N ALA A 247 0.94 19.55 -5.44
CA ALA A 247 -0.08 20.57 -5.26
C ALA A 247 -1.31 20.03 -4.52
N ALA A 248 -1.65 18.75 -4.71
CA ALA A 248 -2.67 18.08 -3.92
C ALA A 248 -2.28 17.97 -2.42
N ASN A 249 -0.99 17.98 -2.09
CA ASN A 249 -0.50 17.96 -0.72
C ASN A 249 -0.32 19.38 -0.14
N ASP A 250 0.04 20.38 -0.96
CA ASP A 250 0.33 21.75 -0.51
C ASP A 250 -0.95 22.57 -0.27
N GLU A 251 -2.02 22.38 -1.05
CA GLU A 251 -3.34 22.98 -0.79
C GLU A 251 -3.89 22.57 0.59
N LEU A 252 -3.39 21.48 1.15
CA LEU A 252 -3.74 21.01 2.48
C LEU A 252 -3.01 21.78 3.58
N ASN A 253 -1.77 22.19 3.34
CA ASN A 253 -0.97 22.98 4.28
C ASN A 253 -1.44 24.44 4.34
N ASP A 254 -1.92 25.02 3.23
CA ASP A 254 -2.42 26.39 3.18
C ASP A 254 -3.79 26.56 3.86
N THR A 255 -4.61 25.52 3.93
CA THR A 255 -5.92 25.56 4.60
C THR A 255 -5.77 25.49 6.14
N GLU A 256 -4.72 24.91 6.67
CA GLU A 256 -4.39 24.92 8.10
C GLU A 256 -3.94 26.31 8.59
N ASN A 257 -3.38 27.15 7.72
CA ASN A 257 -2.93 28.50 8.07
C ASN A 257 -4.05 29.58 8.13
N GLN A 258 -5.28 29.26 7.71
CA GLN A 258 -6.40 30.23 7.74
C GLN A 258 -7.40 30.05 8.90
N GLY A 259 -7.29 28.98 9.68
CA GLY A 259 -8.12 28.74 10.88
C GLY A 259 -7.27 28.86 12.14
N GLY A 260 -7.27 30.03 12.78
CA GLY A 260 -6.41 30.40 13.90
C GLY A 260 -6.30 29.36 15.01
N GLU A 261 -5.11 28.97 15.19
CA GLU A 261 -4.27 28.56 16.30
C GLU A 261 -3.12 27.80 15.64
N VAL A 262 -1.93 28.39 15.72
CA VAL A 262 -0.69 27.76 15.29
C VAL A 262 -0.47 26.57 16.21
N GLU A 263 -1.01 25.40 15.89
CA GLU A 263 -0.35 24.16 16.26
C GLU A 263 0.92 24.13 15.41
N GLU A 264 2.04 24.30 16.10
CA GLU A 264 3.38 24.14 15.53
C GLU A 264 3.33 22.92 14.62
N ALA A 265 3.69 23.11 13.36
CA ALA A 265 3.93 22.01 12.44
C ALA A 265 4.87 21.05 13.18
N GLU A 266 4.32 19.97 13.73
CA GLU A 266 5.14 18.86 14.21
C GLU A 266 5.90 18.41 12.97
N GLU A 267 7.17 18.87 12.85
CA GLU A 267 8.15 18.16 12.03
C GLU A 267 7.96 16.71 12.44
N GLU A 268 7.51 15.85 11.51
CA GLU A 268 7.35 14.43 11.78
C GLU A 268 8.73 13.93 12.21
N GLU A 269 8.98 13.92 13.52
CA GLU A 269 10.23 13.40 14.08
C GLU A 269 10.31 11.94 13.67
N HIS A 270 11.20 11.65 12.74
CA HIS A 270 11.51 10.29 12.35
C HIS A 270 11.81 9.45 13.60
N LEU A 271 10.88 8.57 13.94
CA LEU A 271 10.97 7.75 15.16
C LEU A 271 12.11 6.74 15.07
N LEU A 272 12.43 6.27 13.86
CA LEU A 272 13.42 5.25 13.62
C LEU A 272 14.62 5.81 12.85
N SER A 273 15.83 5.42 13.28
CA SER A 273 17.01 5.62 12.45
C SER A 273 16.92 4.72 11.19
N PRO A 274 17.56 5.08 10.05
CA PRO A 274 17.51 4.27 8.82
C PRO A 274 17.89 2.79 9.03
N TRP A 275 18.87 2.53 9.89
CA TRP A 275 19.26 1.16 10.25
C TRP A 275 18.19 0.43 11.06
N ALA A 276 17.52 1.13 12.00
CA ALA A 276 16.46 0.54 12.79
C ALA A 276 15.23 0.26 11.91
N ALA A 277 14.88 1.17 11.00
CA ALA A 277 13.81 0.98 10.02
C ALA A 277 14.11 -0.22 9.09
N THR A 278 15.35 -0.34 8.59
CA THR A 278 15.76 -1.49 7.76
C THR A 278 15.66 -2.81 8.53
N VAL A 279 16.13 -2.86 9.77
CA VAL A 279 16.03 -4.07 10.60
C VAL A 279 14.58 -4.42 10.90
N ALA A 280 13.75 -3.42 11.25
CA ALA A 280 12.33 -3.61 11.48
C ALA A 280 11.64 -4.16 10.22
N LEU A 281 11.92 -3.58 9.05
CA LEU A 281 11.39 -4.01 7.76
C LEU A 281 11.73 -5.48 7.49
N ILE A 282 12.98 -5.90 7.68
CA ILE A 282 13.42 -7.28 7.47
C ILE A 282 12.71 -8.23 8.46
N VAL A 283 12.69 -7.89 9.75
CA VAL A 283 12.08 -8.75 10.78
C VAL A 283 10.59 -8.92 10.52
N VAL A 284 9.89 -7.83 10.25
CA VAL A 284 8.44 -7.88 9.98
C VAL A 284 8.16 -8.65 8.69
N THR A 285 8.95 -8.45 7.62
CA THR A 285 8.84 -9.22 6.38
C THR A 285 8.95 -10.73 6.63
N VAL A 286 9.91 -11.16 7.44
CA VAL A 286 10.07 -12.59 7.79
C VAL A 286 8.87 -13.11 8.59
N LEU A 287 8.36 -12.32 9.54
CA LEU A 287 7.17 -12.70 10.32
C LEU A 287 5.92 -12.81 9.42
N VAL A 288 5.72 -11.86 8.51
CA VAL A 288 4.66 -11.92 7.49
C VAL A 288 4.79 -13.19 6.66
N ALA A 289 6.00 -13.50 6.17
CA ALA A 289 6.22 -14.69 5.35
C ALA A 289 5.88 -15.98 6.09
N ILE A 290 6.26 -16.12 7.37
CA ILE A 290 5.93 -17.29 8.19
C ILE A 290 4.41 -17.40 8.40
N CYS A 291 3.73 -16.30 8.77
CA CYS A 291 2.30 -16.31 8.98
C CYS A 291 1.54 -16.58 7.67
N ALA A 292 2.01 -16.03 6.55
CA ALA A 292 1.44 -16.25 5.23
C ALA A 292 1.58 -17.71 4.77
N ASP A 293 2.73 -18.36 5.02
CA ASP A 293 2.96 -19.78 4.70
C ASP A 293 1.95 -20.68 5.43
N TYR A 294 1.74 -20.46 6.73
CA TYR A 294 0.74 -21.19 7.50
C TYR A 294 -0.70 -20.87 7.06
N LEU A 295 -0.99 -19.62 6.72
CA LEU A 295 -2.30 -19.20 6.23
C LEU A 295 -2.63 -19.91 4.91
N VAL A 296 -1.75 -19.79 3.91
CA VAL A 296 -1.92 -20.38 2.57
C VAL A 296 -1.99 -21.89 2.67
N GLY A 297 -1.10 -22.53 3.42
CA GLY A 297 -1.09 -23.99 3.60
C GLY A 297 -2.34 -24.54 4.28
N SER A 298 -3.13 -23.69 4.95
CA SER A 298 -4.41 -24.11 5.58
C SER A 298 -5.64 -23.95 4.68
N ILE A 299 -5.53 -23.26 3.52
CA ILE A 299 -6.68 -22.93 2.65
C ILE A 299 -7.43 -24.16 2.19
N ASP A 300 -6.75 -25.19 1.67
CA ASP A 300 -7.41 -26.40 1.16
C ASP A 300 -8.25 -27.13 2.21
N SER A 301 -7.74 -27.14 3.45
CA SER A 301 -8.47 -27.73 4.57
C SER A 301 -9.70 -26.90 4.96
N ILE A 302 -9.60 -25.55 4.90
CA ILE A 302 -10.74 -24.66 5.15
C ILE A 302 -11.82 -24.86 4.10
N VAL A 303 -11.46 -24.85 2.82
CA VAL A 303 -12.37 -25.11 1.70
C VAL A 303 -13.13 -26.41 1.92
N THR A 304 -12.43 -27.49 2.26
CA THR A 304 -13.04 -28.81 2.50
C THR A 304 -13.97 -28.83 3.71
N LYS A 305 -13.61 -28.13 4.81
CA LYS A 305 -14.38 -28.15 6.06
C LYS A 305 -15.58 -27.20 6.04
N THR A 306 -15.45 -26.04 5.44
CA THR A 306 -16.47 -24.98 5.51
C THR A 306 -17.34 -24.92 4.26
N GLY A 307 -16.89 -25.50 3.15
CA GLY A 307 -17.54 -25.38 1.84
C GLY A 307 -17.37 -24.00 1.18
N MET A 308 -16.52 -23.12 1.74
CA MET A 308 -16.17 -21.84 1.10
C MET A 308 -15.28 -22.09 -0.12
N SER A 309 -15.50 -21.34 -1.21
CA SER A 309 -14.68 -21.44 -2.41
C SER A 309 -13.29 -20.83 -2.20
N ARG A 310 -12.26 -21.36 -2.90
CA ARG A 310 -10.93 -20.72 -2.96
C ARG A 310 -11.02 -19.31 -3.51
N THR A 311 -11.90 -19.11 -4.49
CA THR A 311 -12.18 -17.79 -5.08
C THR A 311 -12.68 -16.81 -4.03
N PHE A 312 -13.61 -17.18 -3.15
CA PHE A 312 -14.08 -16.30 -2.08
C PHE A 312 -12.99 -15.98 -1.06
N ILE A 313 -12.22 -16.99 -0.64
CA ILE A 313 -11.10 -16.77 0.30
C ILE A 313 -10.08 -15.82 -0.31
N GLY A 314 -9.67 -16.05 -1.56
CA GLY A 314 -8.69 -15.21 -2.26
C GLY A 314 -9.22 -13.79 -2.53
N LEU A 315 -10.45 -13.66 -3.02
CA LEU A 315 -10.99 -12.41 -3.52
C LEU A 315 -11.54 -11.49 -2.42
N VAL A 316 -12.01 -12.06 -1.30
CA VAL A 316 -12.63 -11.28 -0.22
C VAL A 316 -11.79 -11.32 1.05
N LEU A 317 -11.44 -12.51 1.57
CA LEU A 317 -10.82 -12.62 2.89
C LEU A 317 -9.36 -12.15 2.88
N ILE A 318 -8.53 -12.65 1.97
CA ILE A 318 -7.10 -12.28 1.91
C ILE A 318 -6.90 -10.78 1.68
N PRO A 319 -7.62 -10.11 0.75
CA PRO A 319 -7.47 -8.68 0.54
C PRO A 319 -7.85 -7.80 1.75
N ILE A 320 -8.86 -8.20 2.52
CA ILE A 320 -9.22 -7.45 3.74
C ILE A 320 -8.04 -7.41 4.72
N VAL A 321 -7.28 -8.48 4.81
CA VAL A 321 -6.11 -8.56 5.70
C VAL A 321 -4.90 -7.85 5.11
N GLY A 322 -4.60 -8.10 3.84
CA GLY A 322 -3.47 -7.48 3.14
C GLY A 322 -3.58 -5.96 3.16
N ASN A 323 -4.73 -5.43 2.79
CA ASN A 323 -4.98 -3.99 2.70
C ASN A 323 -5.38 -3.34 4.05
N ALA A 324 -5.36 -4.05 5.18
CA ALA A 324 -5.89 -3.53 6.45
C ALA A 324 -5.24 -2.22 6.90
N ALA A 325 -3.93 -2.07 6.72
CA ALA A 325 -3.19 -0.85 7.04
C ALA A 325 -3.63 0.32 6.16
N GLU A 326 -3.73 0.09 4.85
CA GLU A 326 -4.20 1.09 3.88
C GLU A 326 -5.63 1.52 4.15
N HIS A 327 -6.52 0.59 4.55
CA HIS A 327 -7.90 0.90 4.93
C HIS A 327 -7.95 1.91 6.08
N VAL A 328 -7.21 1.63 7.15
CA VAL A 328 -7.21 2.50 8.34
C VAL A 328 -6.65 3.86 7.98
N THR A 329 -5.51 3.92 7.31
CA THR A 329 -4.86 5.17 6.90
C THR A 329 -5.78 6.01 6.00
N ALA A 330 -6.33 5.43 4.94
CA ALA A 330 -7.19 6.14 4.00
C ALA A 330 -8.46 6.71 4.68
N VAL A 331 -9.12 5.92 5.54
CA VAL A 331 -10.32 6.36 6.25
C VAL A 331 -10.01 7.48 7.26
N VAL A 332 -8.90 7.39 8.00
CA VAL A 332 -8.47 8.44 8.95
C VAL A 332 -8.17 9.73 8.20
N VAL A 333 -7.48 9.67 7.09
CA VAL A 333 -7.13 10.82 6.25
C VAL A 333 -8.40 11.45 5.65
N ALA A 334 -9.36 10.66 5.16
CA ALA A 334 -10.66 11.14 4.69
C ALA A 334 -11.47 11.83 5.80
N TRP A 335 -11.46 11.28 7.03
CA TRP A 335 -12.10 11.91 8.19
C TRP A 335 -11.48 13.27 8.55
N LYS A 336 -10.17 13.44 8.32
CA LYS A 336 -9.46 14.72 8.50
C LYS A 336 -9.73 15.73 7.37
N GLY A 337 -10.49 15.37 6.34
CA GLY A 337 -10.81 16.26 5.21
C GLY A 337 -9.80 16.23 4.08
N LYS A 338 -8.83 15.32 4.13
CA LYS A 338 -7.75 15.17 3.13
C LYS A 338 -8.13 14.11 2.08
N MET A 339 -9.16 14.40 1.28
CA MET A 339 -9.74 13.42 0.35
C MET A 339 -8.79 13.06 -0.80
N ASP A 340 -7.95 13.99 -1.26
CA ASP A 340 -6.94 13.73 -2.29
C ASP A 340 -5.97 12.62 -1.87
N LEU A 341 -5.50 12.68 -0.63
CA LEU A 341 -4.63 11.63 -0.08
C LEU A 341 -5.37 10.30 0.05
N ALA A 342 -6.62 10.30 0.50
CA ALA A 342 -7.42 9.08 0.63
C ALA A 342 -7.64 8.39 -0.73
N ILE A 343 -7.93 9.17 -1.78
CA ILE A 343 -8.06 8.68 -3.16
C ILE A 343 -6.70 8.18 -3.67
N GLY A 344 -5.62 8.92 -3.39
CA GLY A 344 -4.25 8.55 -3.73
C GLY A 344 -3.86 7.19 -3.16
N VAL A 345 -4.19 6.91 -1.90
CA VAL A 345 -3.96 5.60 -1.26
C VAL A 345 -4.81 4.52 -1.94
N ALA A 346 -6.13 4.70 -2.04
CA ALA A 346 -7.04 3.66 -2.52
C ALA A 346 -6.82 3.32 -4.01
N ILE A 347 -6.82 4.32 -4.89
CA ILE A 347 -6.66 4.09 -6.33
C ILE A 347 -5.18 3.83 -6.68
N GLY A 348 -4.25 4.51 -6.00
CA GLY A 348 -2.81 4.32 -6.21
C GLY A 348 -2.38 2.88 -5.91
N SER A 349 -2.78 2.31 -4.76
CA SER A 349 -2.52 0.91 -4.43
C SER A 349 -3.15 -0.04 -5.46
N SER A 350 -4.39 0.21 -5.88
CA SER A 350 -5.05 -0.57 -6.94
C SER A 350 -4.26 -0.58 -8.25
N LEU A 351 -3.73 0.57 -8.67
CA LEU A 351 -2.88 0.69 -9.86
C LEU A 351 -1.56 -0.06 -9.72
N GLN A 352 -0.94 0.00 -8.53
CA GLN A 352 0.29 -0.75 -8.26
C GLN A 352 0.05 -2.26 -8.34
N ILE A 353 -1.06 -2.76 -7.79
CA ILE A 353 -1.42 -4.17 -7.89
C ILE A 353 -1.70 -4.56 -9.34
N ALA A 354 -2.43 -3.77 -10.09
CA ALA A 354 -2.81 -4.08 -11.47
C ALA A 354 -1.66 -3.96 -12.48
N LEU A 355 -0.81 -2.92 -12.36
CA LEU A 355 0.25 -2.62 -13.32
C LEU A 355 1.61 -3.20 -12.93
N PHE A 356 1.83 -3.51 -11.65
CA PHE A 356 3.11 -4.02 -11.16
C PHE A 356 2.99 -5.40 -10.54
N VAL A 357 2.26 -5.58 -9.43
CA VAL A 357 2.27 -6.84 -8.66
C VAL A 357 1.74 -8.00 -9.50
N THR A 358 0.59 -7.84 -10.15
CA THR A 358 -0.03 -8.89 -10.97
C THR A 358 0.87 -9.30 -12.15
N PRO A 359 1.38 -8.39 -13.02
CA PRO A 359 2.27 -8.78 -14.09
C PRO A 359 3.64 -9.29 -13.60
N PHE A 360 4.14 -8.80 -12.47
CA PHE A 360 5.36 -9.34 -11.84
C PHE A 360 5.16 -10.82 -11.46
N LEU A 361 4.02 -11.18 -10.85
CA LEU A 361 3.71 -12.57 -10.48
C LEU A 361 3.58 -13.47 -11.71
N VAL A 362 3.08 -12.97 -12.84
CA VAL A 362 3.06 -13.73 -14.11
C VAL A 362 4.47 -14.03 -14.59
N ILE A 363 5.37 -13.04 -14.55
CA ILE A 363 6.78 -13.25 -14.94
C ILE A 363 7.50 -14.14 -13.94
N LEU A 364 7.25 -13.98 -12.65
CA LEU A 364 7.82 -14.84 -11.62
C LEU A 364 7.35 -16.29 -11.81
N GLY A 365 6.05 -16.51 -12.07
CA GLY A 365 5.51 -17.82 -12.42
C GLY A 365 6.22 -18.42 -13.62
N TRP A 366 6.44 -17.64 -14.67
CA TRP A 366 7.21 -18.09 -15.85
C TRP A 366 8.63 -18.56 -15.49
N ILE A 367 9.33 -17.80 -14.63
CA ILE A 367 10.68 -18.18 -14.16
C ILE A 367 10.64 -19.45 -13.29
N MET A 368 9.59 -19.61 -12.49
CA MET A 368 9.40 -20.78 -11.61
C MET A 368 8.82 -22.00 -12.32
N ASN A 369 8.52 -21.92 -13.63
CA ASN A 369 7.79 -22.92 -14.40
C ASN A 369 6.40 -23.26 -13.81
N VAL A 370 5.72 -22.24 -13.25
CA VAL A 370 4.33 -22.29 -12.80
C VAL A 370 3.49 -21.51 -13.81
N GLU A 371 2.38 -22.09 -14.26
CA GLU A 371 1.54 -21.52 -15.32
C GLU A 371 0.61 -20.40 -14.80
N MET A 372 1.20 -19.35 -14.29
CA MET A 372 0.46 -18.15 -13.90
C MET A 372 0.04 -17.36 -15.15
N THR A 373 -1.25 -17.21 -15.34
CA THR A 373 -1.84 -16.49 -16.49
C THR A 373 -2.64 -15.27 -16.03
N LEU A 374 -2.90 -14.34 -16.95
CA LEU A 374 -3.84 -13.23 -16.79
C LEU A 374 -5.28 -13.62 -17.20
N HIS A 375 -5.56 -14.92 -17.33
CA HIS A 375 -6.90 -15.42 -17.59
C HIS A 375 -7.65 -15.59 -16.26
N PHE A 376 -8.56 -14.66 -16.00
CA PHE A 376 -9.52 -14.69 -14.90
C PHE A 376 -10.84 -15.27 -15.38
N HIS A 377 -11.65 -15.79 -14.48
CA HIS A 377 -13.01 -16.22 -14.83
C HIS A 377 -13.85 -15.05 -15.38
N ILE A 378 -14.76 -15.36 -16.29
CA ILE A 378 -15.59 -14.36 -16.97
C ILE A 378 -16.34 -13.49 -15.96
N PHE A 379 -16.92 -14.10 -14.91
CA PHE A 379 -17.64 -13.38 -13.88
C PHE A 379 -16.73 -12.43 -13.10
N GLU A 380 -15.54 -12.86 -12.72
CA GLU A 380 -14.53 -12.04 -12.05
C GLU A 380 -14.10 -10.84 -12.91
N THR A 381 -13.85 -11.10 -14.19
CA THR A 381 -13.45 -10.09 -15.16
C THR A 381 -14.55 -9.04 -15.36
N MET A 382 -15.79 -9.48 -15.48
CA MET A 382 -16.96 -8.59 -15.62
C MET A 382 -17.21 -7.78 -14.34
N ALA A 383 -17.09 -8.41 -13.16
CA ALA A 383 -17.22 -7.73 -11.88
C ALA A 383 -16.18 -6.62 -11.72
N PHE A 384 -14.94 -6.90 -12.10
CA PHE A 384 -13.85 -5.92 -12.08
C PHE A 384 -14.10 -4.76 -13.03
N PHE A 385 -14.49 -5.05 -14.28
CA PHE A 385 -14.76 -4.01 -15.28
C PHE A 385 -15.90 -3.09 -14.86
N ILE A 386 -17.01 -3.66 -14.40
CA ILE A 386 -18.16 -2.85 -13.93
C ILE A 386 -17.76 -2.00 -12.73
N SER A 387 -16.98 -2.56 -11.79
CA SER A 387 -16.49 -1.83 -10.62
C SER A 387 -15.60 -0.66 -11.02
N GLY A 388 -14.67 -0.87 -11.94
CA GLY A 388 -13.81 0.18 -12.50
C GLY A 388 -14.60 1.29 -13.18
N LEU A 389 -15.64 0.94 -13.96
CA LEU A 389 -16.53 1.93 -14.57
C LEU A 389 -17.31 2.74 -13.53
N VAL A 390 -17.90 2.08 -12.53
CA VAL A 390 -18.64 2.76 -11.46
C VAL A 390 -17.74 3.78 -10.75
N VAL A 391 -16.55 3.37 -10.36
CA VAL A 391 -15.60 4.26 -9.68
C VAL A 391 -15.17 5.41 -10.60
N THR A 392 -14.90 5.13 -11.88
CA THR A 392 -14.55 6.16 -12.86
C THR A 392 -15.63 7.24 -12.95
N PHE A 393 -16.91 6.86 -12.96
CA PHE A 393 -18.01 7.83 -12.97
C PHE A 393 -18.14 8.61 -11.67
N LEU A 394 -17.93 7.95 -10.52
CA LEU A 394 -18.04 8.58 -9.20
C LEU A 394 -16.96 9.62 -8.93
N ILE A 395 -15.74 9.44 -9.46
CA ILE A 395 -14.64 10.39 -9.25
C ILE A 395 -14.51 11.46 -10.34
N GLN A 396 -15.35 11.42 -11.36
CA GLN A 396 -15.19 12.28 -12.54
C GLN A 396 -15.45 13.77 -12.25
N ASP A 397 -16.36 14.08 -11.34
CA ASP A 397 -16.72 15.47 -11.01
C ASP A 397 -15.78 16.13 -9.98
N GLY A 398 -14.82 15.38 -9.43
CA GLY A 398 -13.85 15.87 -8.44
C GLY A 398 -14.46 16.15 -7.05
N LYS A 399 -15.58 15.53 -6.73
CA LYS A 399 -16.29 15.71 -5.46
C LYS A 399 -16.72 14.36 -4.90
N SER A 400 -16.92 14.30 -3.59
CA SER A 400 -17.43 13.11 -2.92
C SER A 400 -18.44 13.45 -1.83
N ASN A 401 -19.33 12.51 -1.55
CA ASN A 401 -20.33 12.58 -0.50
C ASN A 401 -20.62 11.18 0.07
N TYR A 402 -21.38 11.15 1.20
CA TYR A 402 -21.70 9.88 1.88
C TYR A 402 -22.52 8.90 1.03
N LEU A 403 -23.36 9.41 0.09
CA LEU A 403 -24.17 8.55 -0.76
C LEU A 403 -23.31 7.77 -1.76
N GLU A 404 -22.34 8.42 -2.38
CA GLU A 404 -21.36 7.78 -3.27
C GLU A 404 -20.54 6.72 -2.53
N GLY A 405 -20.13 7.04 -1.28
CA GLY A 405 -19.52 6.06 -0.41
C GLY A 405 -20.43 4.86 -0.15
N GLY A 406 -21.71 5.10 0.14
CA GLY A 406 -22.71 4.07 0.33
C GLY A 406 -22.93 3.19 -0.93
N LEU A 407 -22.88 3.80 -2.13
CA LEU A 407 -22.98 3.07 -3.40
C LEU A 407 -21.79 2.13 -3.61
N CYS A 408 -20.55 2.59 -3.37
CA CYS A 408 -19.36 1.75 -3.45
C CYS A 408 -19.42 0.59 -2.45
N LEU A 409 -19.77 0.85 -1.19
CA LEU A 409 -19.90 -0.17 -0.16
C LEU A 409 -20.99 -1.19 -0.49
N GLY A 410 -22.15 -0.71 -0.98
CA GLY A 410 -23.24 -1.56 -1.43
C GLY A 410 -22.80 -2.48 -2.57
N MET A 411 -22.09 -1.95 -3.56
CA MET A 411 -21.54 -2.72 -4.68
C MET A 411 -20.54 -3.77 -4.20
N TYR A 412 -19.63 -3.42 -3.28
CA TYR A 412 -18.68 -4.37 -2.71
C TYR A 412 -19.39 -5.53 -1.98
N LEU A 413 -20.40 -5.22 -1.18
CA LEU A 413 -21.19 -6.25 -0.46
C LEU A 413 -21.95 -7.17 -1.43
N ILE A 414 -22.53 -6.62 -2.50
CA ILE A 414 -23.21 -7.43 -3.54
C ILE A 414 -22.19 -8.37 -4.19
N LEU A 415 -21.00 -7.88 -4.55
CA LEU A 415 -19.95 -8.72 -5.12
C LEU A 415 -19.45 -9.78 -4.13
N ALA A 416 -19.25 -9.41 -2.86
CA ALA A 416 -18.84 -10.37 -1.83
C ALA A 416 -19.86 -11.52 -1.67
N ILE A 417 -21.16 -11.21 -1.66
CA ILE A 417 -22.22 -12.22 -1.64
C ILE A 417 -22.20 -13.08 -2.91
N ALA A 418 -22.04 -12.45 -4.08
CA ALA A 418 -21.99 -13.15 -5.35
C ALA A 418 -20.80 -14.14 -5.40
N PHE A 419 -19.61 -13.72 -4.95
CA PHE A 419 -18.42 -14.58 -4.88
C PHE A 419 -18.52 -15.66 -3.79
N TYR A 420 -19.27 -15.42 -2.72
CA TYR A 420 -19.54 -16.46 -1.73
C TYR A 420 -20.38 -17.63 -2.29
N ILE A 421 -21.30 -17.29 -3.20
CA ILE A 421 -22.20 -18.29 -3.84
C ILE A 421 -21.52 -18.91 -5.08
N TYR A 422 -20.52 -18.22 -5.64
CA TYR A 422 -19.87 -18.65 -6.89
C TYR A 422 -19.00 -19.90 -6.67
N PRO A 423 -19.26 -21.01 -7.38
CA PRO A 423 -18.50 -22.25 -7.22
C PRO A 423 -17.14 -22.17 -7.92
N ASP A 424 -16.13 -22.86 -7.35
CA ASP A 424 -14.77 -22.94 -7.93
C ASP A 424 -14.71 -23.80 -9.21
N ASP A 425 -15.59 -24.78 -9.37
CA ASP A 425 -15.53 -25.83 -10.41
C ASP A 425 -16.42 -25.50 -11.63
N ILE A 426 -16.53 -24.24 -12.01
CA ILE A 426 -17.27 -23.88 -13.24
C ILE A 426 -16.44 -24.31 -14.44
N ASN A 427 -16.98 -25.27 -15.18
CA ASN A 427 -16.45 -25.62 -16.50
C ASN A 427 -16.92 -24.55 -17.50
N GLU A 428 -16.10 -23.50 -17.71
CA GLU A 428 -16.41 -22.41 -18.63
C GLU A 428 -16.59 -22.92 -20.08
N ASP A 429 -15.92 -24.02 -20.45
CA ASP A 429 -16.10 -24.69 -21.76
C ASP A 429 -17.55 -25.17 -21.96
N ALA A 430 -18.26 -25.49 -20.88
CA ALA A 430 -19.65 -25.92 -20.96
C ALA A 430 -20.65 -24.78 -21.22
N LEU A 431 -20.30 -23.54 -20.85
CA LEU A 431 -21.15 -22.36 -21.06
C LEU A 431 -21.21 -21.92 -22.53
N PHE A 432 -20.22 -22.28 -23.34
CA PHE A 432 -20.11 -21.89 -24.76
C PHE A 432 -20.45 -23.00 -25.74
N ASN A 433 -20.80 -24.20 -25.28
CA ASN A 433 -21.15 -25.37 -26.11
C ASN A 433 -22.66 -25.54 -26.37
N HIS A 434 -23.45 -24.47 -26.19
CA HIS A 434 -24.90 -24.45 -26.48
C HIS A 434 -25.27 -23.59 -27.68
#